data_cf5161a6879ea446d9b9fe120387d5b6
#
_entry.id   cf5161a6879ea446d9b9fe120387d5b6
#
_cell.length_a   1.000
_cell.length_b   1.000
_cell.length_c   1.000
_cell.angle_alpha   90.00
_cell.angle_beta   90.00
_cell.angle_gamma   90.00
#
_symmetry.space_group_name_H-M   'P 1'
#
loop_
_entity.id
_entity.type
_entity.pdbx_description
1 polymer ?
#
loop_
_entity_poly.entity_id
_entity_poly.type
_entity_poly.pdbx_seq_one_letter_code
_entity_poly.pdbx_strand_id
1 'polypeptide(L)'
;MGSVLVFAERRRDGIHPITHELLGKGRELADALNLDVHAALLGCDLKEEWAQELISRGTDIVFLFNSPTLAHFDPTTYKENLVKLIRETRPEIVLFGATHLGRSLAPRVAAALGTGLTADCTELAPNDDGSLIQIRPAFTGNILAHIKTRTRPQMSTVRYRVMKPLPHDRNRRGKVVPMEAVSCPPPSRLIREEVGENISLPDAEVIVSGGKGLKNPGDFAMLKELAELLGGVVGSSRPLVDQGWIGKEHQVGFSGNTVRPKLYVACGISGSPQHLAGMRGSETIIAINADPSAPIFRVADYGIVGDLYEVVPALITELKKR
;
A
#
# COMPACT_ATOMS: atom_id res chain seq x y z
N MET A 1 -6.50 -19.91 -22.11
CA MET A 1 -7.37 -19.60 -20.97
C MET A 1 -7.21 -18.13 -20.60
N GLY A 2 -8.24 -17.49 -20.09
CA GLY A 2 -8.13 -16.11 -19.58
C GLY A 2 -7.29 -16.08 -18.28
N SER A 3 -6.83 -14.92 -17.88
CA SER A 3 -6.00 -14.81 -16.66
C SER A 3 -6.26 -13.53 -15.87
N VAL A 4 -5.92 -13.57 -14.59
CA VAL A 4 -5.73 -12.42 -13.72
C VAL A 4 -4.23 -12.11 -13.70
N LEU A 5 -3.83 -10.95 -14.21
CA LEU A 5 -2.45 -10.49 -14.19
C LEU A 5 -2.23 -9.56 -13.00
N VAL A 6 -1.27 -9.88 -12.17
CA VAL A 6 -0.81 -9.05 -11.06
C VAL A 6 0.51 -8.39 -11.43
N PHE A 7 0.57 -7.06 -11.34
CA PHE A 7 1.85 -6.37 -11.38
C PHE A 7 2.58 -6.60 -10.05
N ALA A 8 3.67 -7.35 -10.10
CA ALA A 8 4.49 -7.67 -8.93
C ALA A 8 5.42 -6.48 -8.62
N GLU A 9 4.99 -5.65 -7.67
CA GLU A 9 5.80 -4.56 -7.18
C GLU A 9 6.93 -5.09 -6.30
N ARG A 10 8.14 -4.58 -6.52
CA ARG A 10 9.32 -4.93 -5.73
C ARG A 10 9.80 -3.78 -4.88
N ARG A 11 10.50 -4.11 -3.82
CA ARG A 11 11.38 -3.23 -3.03
C ARG A 11 12.82 -3.48 -3.43
N ARG A 12 13.74 -2.75 -2.79
CA ARG A 12 15.18 -2.93 -3.00
C ARG A 12 15.62 -4.37 -2.73
N ASP A 13 15.10 -4.97 -1.66
CA ASP A 13 15.58 -6.25 -1.12
C ASP A 13 14.55 -7.39 -1.23
N GLY A 14 13.48 -7.22 -2.03
CA GLY A 14 12.45 -8.27 -2.14
C GLY A 14 11.16 -7.83 -2.83
N ILE A 15 10.15 -8.64 -2.69
CA ILE A 15 8.80 -8.37 -3.19
C ILE A 15 8.06 -7.46 -2.19
N HIS A 16 7.37 -6.45 -2.69
CA HIS A 16 6.54 -5.59 -1.84
C HIS A 16 5.34 -6.39 -1.30
N PRO A 17 5.01 -6.31 0.01
CA PRO A 17 3.91 -7.07 0.61
C PRO A 17 2.55 -6.90 -0.07
N ILE A 18 2.28 -5.73 -0.68
CA ILE A 18 1.04 -5.53 -1.48
C ILE A 18 0.90 -6.57 -2.59
N THR A 19 2.00 -7.02 -3.19
CA THR A 19 1.99 -8.05 -4.23
C THR A 19 1.42 -9.37 -3.69
N HIS A 20 1.77 -9.75 -2.48
CA HIS A 20 1.25 -10.97 -1.84
C HIS A 20 -0.26 -10.89 -1.61
N GLU A 21 -0.77 -9.72 -1.21
CA GLU A 21 -2.20 -9.47 -1.07
C GLU A 21 -2.91 -9.55 -2.42
N LEU A 22 -2.32 -8.94 -3.46
CA LEU A 22 -2.86 -8.99 -4.83
C LEU A 22 -2.89 -10.41 -5.39
N LEU A 23 -1.88 -11.22 -5.11
CA LEU A 23 -1.85 -12.64 -5.50
C LEU A 23 -2.93 -13.43 -4.79
N GLY A 24 -3.14 -13.19 -3.48
CA GLY A 24 -4.22 -13.81 -2.71
C GLY A 24 -5.59 -13.51 -3.30
N LYS A 25 -5.88 -12.23 -3.56
CA LYS A 25 -7.15 -11.82 -4.20
C LYS A 25 -7.22 -12.29 -5.66
N GLY A 26 -6.11 -12.23 -6.39
CA GLY A 26 -6.03 -12.73 -7.76
C GLY A 26 -6.37 -14.22 -7.86
N ARG A 27 -5.91 -15.03 -6.91
CA ARG A 27 -6.25 -16.47 -6.85
C ARG A 27 -7.72 -16.70 -6.53
N GLU A 28 -8.27 -15.98 -5.55
CA GLU A 28 -9.70 -16.04 -5.23
C GLU A 28 -10.58 -15.71 -6.46
N LEU A 29 -10.25 -14.65 -7.18
CA LEU A 29 -10.96 -14.26 -8.40
C LEU A 29 -10.77 -15.28 -9.53
N ALA A 30 -9.55 -15.78 -9.70
CA ALA A 30 -9.22 -16.76 -10.74
C ALA A 30 -9.96 -18.09 -10.51
N ASP A 31 -10.02 -18.57 -9.27
CA ASP A 31 -10.73 -19.79 -8.91
C ASP A 31 -12.25 -19.63 -9.17
N ALA A 32 -12.82 -18.46 -8.82
CA ALA A 32 -14.24 -18.18 -9.04
C ALA A 32 -14.61 -18.03 -10.54
N LEU A 33 -13.68 -17.54 -11.36
CA LEU A 33 -13.89 -17.25 -12.78
C LEU A 33 -13.28 -18.31 -13.73
N ASN A 34 -12.65 -19.36 -13.18
CA ASN A 34 -11.92 -20.40 -13.92
C ASN A 34 -10.81 -19.81 -14.81
N LEU A 35 -9.95 -19.00 -14.21
CA LEU A 35 -8.82 -18.28 -14.81
C LEU A 35 -7.49 -18.72 -14.18
N ASP A 36 -6.39 -18.44 -14.87
CA ASP A 36 -5.03 -18.56 -14.31
C ASP A 36 -4.61 -17.27 -13.59
N VAL A 37 -3.66 -17.37 -12.65
CA VAL A 37 -3.00 -16.21 -12.03
C VAL A 37 -1.62 -16.04 -12.62
N HIS A 38 -1.39 -14.90 -13.24
CA HIS A 38 -0.12 -14.50 -13.79
C HIS A 38 0.47 -13.34 -12.98
N ALA A 39 1.79 -13.27 -12.89
CA ALA A 39 2.50 -12.14 -12.31
C ALA A 39 3.50 -11.55 -13.32
N ALA A 40 3.59 -10.23 -13.39
CA ALA A 40 4.61 -9.52 -14.14
C ALA A 40 5.62 -8.91 -13.17
N LEU A 41 6.85 -9.44 -13.16
CA LEU A 41 7.96 -8.97 -12.33
C LEU A 41 8.99 -8.27 -13.21
N LEU A 42 9.15 -6.94 -13.02
CA LEU A 42 10.02 -6.08 -13.80
C LEU A 42 11.15 -5.53 -12.93
N GLY A 43 12.38 -5.53 -13.45
CA GLY A 43 13.52 -4.95 -12.76
C GLY A 43 14.86 -5.25 -13.40
N CYS A 44 15.91 -5.00 -12.64
CA CYS A 44 17.29 -5.40 -12.94
C CYS A 44 17.82 -6.23 -11.77
N ASP A 45 18.71 -7.18 -12.07
CA ASP A 45 19.33 -8.09 -11.09
C ASP A 45 18.29 -8.82 -10.22
N LEU A 46 17.20 -9.24 -10.87
CA LEU A 46 16.11 -9.95 -10.22
C LEU A 46 16.59 -11.35 -9.79
N LYS A 47 16.40 -11.66 -8.51
CA LYS A 47 16.75 -12.97 -7.96
C LYS A 47 15.70 -14.01 -8.34
N GLU A 48 16.14 -15.22 -8.64
CA GLU A 48 15.25 -16.35 -8.94
C GLU A 48 14.31 -16.66 -7.77
N GLU A 49 14.79 -16.48 -6.54
CA GLU A 49 14.01 -16.66 -5.31
C GLU A 49 12.73 -15.79 -5.29
N TRP A 50 12.76 -14.59 -5.88
CA TRP A 50 11.59 -13.72 -5.94
C TRP A 50 10.50 -14.27 -6.86
N ALA A 51 10.87 -14.88 -7.98
CA ALA A 51 9.91 -15.56 -8.85
C ALA A 51 9.32 -16.80 -8.16
N GLN A 52 10.13 -17.56 -7.44
CA GLN A 52 9.68 -18.70 -6.66
C GLN A 52 8.76 -18.28 -5.50
N GLU A 53 9.05 -17.16 -4.86
CA GLU A 53 8.18 -16.57 -3.84
C GLU A 53 6.78 -16.24 -4.41
N LEU A 54 6.70 -15.62 -5.59
CA LEU A 54 5.42 -15.35 -6.25
C LEU A 54 4.65 -16.63 -6.57
N ILE A 55 5.33 -17.67 -7.06
CA ILE A 55 4.72 -18.98 -7.33
C ILE A 55 4.16 -19.58 -6.05
N SER A 56 4.94 -19.61 -4.98
CA SER A 56 4.53 -20.15 -3.68
C SER A 56 3.33 -19.42 -3.07
N ARG A 57 3.05 -18.20 -3.55
CA ARG A 57 1.94 -17.33 -3.14
C ARG A 57 0.74 -17.37 -4.11
N GLY A 58 0.66 -18.33 -5.00
CA GLY A 58 -0.54 -18.59 -5.80
C GLY A 58 -0.43 -18.27 -7.29
N THR A 59 0.75 -17.88 -7.79
CA THR A 59 0.97 -17.59 -9.21
C THR A 59 1.21 -18.86 -10.01
N ASP A 60 0.59 -18.98 -11.21
CA ASP A 60 0.79 -20.08 -12.14
C ASP A 60 1.92 -19.77 -13.14
N ILE A 61 2.00 -18.50 -13.62
CA ILE A 61 3.05 -18.05 -14.54
C ILE A 61 3.62 -16.72 -14.07
N VAL A 62 4.94 -16.65 -13.93
CA VAL A 62 5.68 -15.40 -13.68
C VAL A 62 6.35 -14.95 -14.97
N PHE A 63 5.95 -13.80 -15.51
CA PHE A 63 6.65 -13.14 -16.60
C PHE A 63 7.77 -12.27 -16.03
N LEU A 64 9.01 -12.66 -16.30
CA LEU A 64 10.21 -12.08 -15.71
C LEU A 64 10.92 -11.17 -16.71
N PHE A 65 10.90 -9.85 -16.45
CA PHE A 65 11.64 -8.86 -17.23
C PHE A 65 12.88 -8.42 -16.44
N ASN A 66 14.01 -9.04 -16.71
CA ASN A 66 15.28 -8.72 -16.06
C ASN A 66 16.19 -7.97 -17.04
N SER A 67 16.27 -6.63 -16.88
CA SER A 67 17.02 -5.77 -17.81
C SER A 67 17.61 -4.55 -17.12
N PRO A 68 18.83 -4.11 -17.49
CA PRO A 68 19.40 -2.85 -16.99
C PRO A 68 18.52 -1.62 -17.24
N THR A 69 17.70 -1.63 -18.32
CA THR A 69 16.76 -0.54 -18.60
C THR A 69 15.64 -0.40 -17.58
N LEU A 70 15.45 -1.42 -16.74
CA LEU A 70 14.44 -1.49 -15.67
C LEU A 70 15.05 -1.36 -14.26
N ALA A 71 16.34 -0.97 -14.16
CA ALA A 71 17.03 -0.84 -12.88
C ALA A 71 16.34 0.17 -11.96
N HIS A 72 15.94 1.31 -12.51
CA HIS A 72 15.17 2.33 -11.81
C HIS A 72 13.73 2.37 -12.34
N PHE A 73 12.79 2.70 -11.46
CA PHE A 73 11.41 2.87 -11.87
C PHE A 73 11.26 4.13 -12.74
N ASP A 74 11.00 3.91 -14.03
CA ASP A 74 10.51 4.93 -14.95
C ASP A 74 9.11 4.52 -15.43
N PRO A 75 8.07 5.34 -15.19
CA PRO A 75 6.69 4.94 -15.50
C PRO A 75 6.44 4.75 -16.99
N THR A 76 7.23 5.35 -17.88
CA THR A 76 7.11 5.19 -19.33
C THR A 76 7.68 3.85 -19.77
N THR A 77 8.89 3.55 -19.35
CA THR A 77 9.55 2.28 -19.69
C THR A 77 8.78 1.08 -19.12
N TYR A 78 8.33 1.17 -17.86
CA TYR A 78 7.51 0.12 -17.24
C TYR A 78 6.17 -0.05 -17.96
N LYS A 79 5.51 1.07 -18.33
CA LYS A 79 4.25 1.05 -19.08
C LYS A 79 4.42 0.34 -20.43
N GLU A 80 5.47 0.63 -21.23
CA GLU A 80 5.66 0.00 -22.53
C GLU A 80 5.79 -1.53 -22.42
N ASN A 81 6.55 -2.00 -21.43
CA ASN A 81 6.72 -3.44 -21.18
C ASN A 81 5.41 -4.11 -20.77
N LEU A 82 4.65 -3.50 -19.86
CA LEU A 82 3.37 -4.04 -19.43
C LEU A 82 2.31 -4.01 -20.53
N VAL A 83 2.24 -2.94 -21.32
CA VAL A 83 1.29 -2.84 -22.44
C VAL A 83 1.59 -3.92 -23.49
N LYS A 84 2.89 -4.17 -23.81
CA LYS A 84 3.29 -5.27 -24.70
C LYS A 84 2.80 -6.60 -24.13
N LEU A 85 3.13 -6.91 -22.88
CA LEU A 85 2.72 -8.16 -22.22
C LEU A 85 1.20 -8.34 -22.23
N ILE A 86 0.44 -7.29 -21.84
CA ILE A 86 -1.02 -7.35 -21.76
C ILE A 86 -1.65 -7.56 -23.16
N ARG A 87 -1.11 -6.95 -24.21
CA ARG A 87 -1.57 -7.18 -25.58
C ARG A 87 -1.31 -8.60 -26.08
N GLU A 88 -0.18 -9.20 -25.68
CA GLU A 88 0.20 -10.57 -26.03
C GLU A 88 -0.62 -11.60 -25.26
N THR A 89 -0.77 -11.41 -23.95
CA THR A 89 -1.41 -12.41 -23.05
C THR A 89 -2.91 -12.21 -22.88
N ARG A 90 -3.44 -11.02 -23.16
CA ARG A 90 -4.87 -10.65 -23.09
C ARG A 90 -5.55 -11.08 -21.78
N PRO A 91 -5.03 -10.64 -20.61
CA PRO A 91 -5.66 -10.97 -19.34
C PRO A 91 -7.07 -10.34 -19.23
N GLU A 92 -7.98 -11.02 -18.53
CA GLU A 92 -9.33 -10.50 -18.24
C GLU A 92 -9.27 -9.37 -17.19
N ILE A 93 -8.37 -9.54 -16.20
CA ILE A 93 -8.24 -8.64 -15.07
C ILE A 93 -6.76 -8.29 -14.90
N VAL A 94 -6.46 -7.02 -14.56
CA VAL A 94 -5.10 -6.57 -14.21
C VAL A 94 -5.14 -5.82 -12.88
N LEU A 95 -4.34 -6.28 -11.91
CA LEU A 95 -4.28 -5.73 -10.57
C LEU A 95 -2.94 -5.05 -10.29
N PHE A 96 -3.01 -3.86 -9.69
CA PHE A 96 -1.88 -3.08 -9.20
C PHE A 96 -2.07 -2.74 -7.72
N GLY A 97 -0.98 -2.53 -6.99
CA GLY A 97 -1.05 -1.89 -5.67
C GLY A 97 -1.39 -0.40 -5.79
N ALA A 98 -2.18 0.13 -4.87
CA ALA A 98 -2.42 1.58 -4.78
C ALA A 98 -1.28 2.31 -4.06
N THR A 99 -0.04 1.89 -4.29
CA THR A 99 1.21 2.51 -3.86
C THR A 99 1.52 3.76 -4.69
N HIS A 100 2.55 4.51 -4.34
CA HIS A 100 3.02 5.62 -5.18
C HIS A 100 3.41 5.15 -6.59
N LEU A 101 4.06 3.98 -6.68
CA LEU A 101 4.46 3.37 -7.95
C LEU A 101 3.24 2.93 -8.76
N GLY A 102 2.34 2.17 -8.16
CA GLY A 102 1.15 1.67 -8.84
C GLY A 102 0.19 2.79 -9.27
N ARG A 103 0.01 3.83 -8.44
CA ARG A 103 -0.79 5.02 -8.78
C ARG A 103 -0.17 5.84 -9.93
N SER A 104 1.15 5.80 -10.10
CA SER A 104 1.83 6.40 -11.24
C SER A 104 1.71 5.56 -12.51
N LEU A 105 1.80 4.23 -12.40
CA LEU A 105 1.91 3.31 -13.52
C LEU A 105 0.55 2.89 -14.09
N ALA A 106 -0.39 2.45 -13.24
CA ALA A 106 -1.65 1.87 -13.67
C ALA A 106 -2.50 2.78 -14.58
N PRO A 107 -2.65 4.10 -14.31
CA PRO A 107 -3.39 4.99 -15.19
C PRO A 107 -2.75 5.12 -16.58
N ARG A 108 -1.42 5.08 -16.65
CA ARG A 108 -0.69 5.16 -17.92
C ARG A 108 -0.90 3.90 -18.76
N VAL A 109 -0.92 2.73 -18.11
CA VAL A 109 -1.21 1.44 -18.77
C VAL A 109 -2.66 1.42 -19.24
N ALA A 110 -3.61 1.81 -18.42
CA ALA A 110 -5.02 1.85 -18.77
C ALA A 110 -5.29 2.77 -19.97
N ALA A 111 -4.72 3.98 -19.97
CA ALA A 111 -4.83 4.92 -21.07
C ALA A 111 -4.24 4.37 -22.38
N ALA A 112 -3.07 3.71 -22.34
CA ALA A 112 -2.44 3.12 -23.50
C ALA A 112 -3.20 1.91 -24.09
N LEU A 113 -4.00 1.24 -23.25
CA LEU A 113 -4.86 0.12 -23.65
C LEU A 113 -6.28 0.58 -24.03
N GLY A 114 -6.65 1.83 -23.78
CA GLY A 114 -8.00 2.34 -24.01
C GLY A 114 -9.05 1.72 -23.09
N THR A 115 -8.66 1.33 -21.87
CA THR A 115 -9.58 0.69 -20.90
C THR A 115 -9.79 1.52 -19.65
N GLY A 116 -10.82 1.17 -18.85
CA GLY A 116 -11.10 1.81 -17.58
C GLY A 116 -10.20 1.31 -16.45
N LEU A 117 -9.94 2.19 -15.47
CA LEU A 117 -9.22 1.88 -14.24
C LEU A 117 -10.01 2.36 -13.02
N THR A 118 -10.30 1.46 -12.08
CA THR A 118 -10.84 1.84 -10.78
C THR A 118 -9.70 1.95 -9.78
N ALA A 119 -9.52 3.16 -9.22
CA ALA A 119 -8.41 3.42 -8.31
C ALA A 119 -8.80 3.23 -6.84
N ASP A 120 -7.83 2.73 -6.04
CA ASP A 120 -7.90 2.66 -4.58
C ASP A 120 -9.05 1.78 -4.07
N CYS A 121 -9.23 0.62 -4.71
CA CYS A 121 -10.23 -0.36 -4.33
C CYS A 121 -9.93 -0.96 -2.96
N THR A 122 -10.98 -1.17 -2.17
CA THR A 122 -10.91 -1.85 -0.88
C THR A 122 -11.49 -3.26 -0.94
N GLU A 123 -12.28 -3.55 -2.00
CA GLU A 123 -12.83 -4.88 -2.24
C GLU A 123 -12.96 -5.14 -3.74
N LEU A 124 -12.81 -6.39 -4.13
CA LEU A 124 -13.00 -6.90 -5.48
C LEU A 124 -13.83 -8.17 -5.40
N ALA A 125 -14.88 -8.26 -6.20
CA ALA A 125 -15.75 -9.44 -6.21
C ALA A 125 -16.06 -9.88 -7.65
N PRO A 126 -16.13 -11.20 -7.93
CA PRO A 126 -16.63 -11.67 -9.21
C PRO A 126 -18.15 -11.42 -9.31
N ASN A 127 -18.62 -11.13 -10.50
CA ASN A 127 -20.06 -11.03 -10.80
C ASN A 127 -20.50 -12.26 -11.61
N ASP A 128 -21.80 -12.56 -11.58
CA ASP A 128 -22.39 -13.74 -12.26
C ASP A 128 -22.17 -13.75 -13.78
N ASP A 129 -21.96 -12.60 -14.39
CA ASP A 129 -21.65 -12.45 -15.82
C ASP A 129 -20.16 -12.55 -16.17
N GLY A 130 -19.32 -12.96 -15.21
CA GLY A 130 -17.87 -13.06 -15.38
C GLY A 130 -17.13 -11.71 -15.33
N SER A 131 -17.83 -10.61 -15.01
CA SER A 131 -17.19 -9.30 -14.82
C SER A 131 -16.73 -9.10 -13.38
N LEU A 132 -15.84 -8.13 -13.17
CA LEU A 132 -15.34 -7.75 -11.86
C LEU A 132 -16.16 -6.59 -11.30
N ILE A 133 -16.65 -6.73 -10.08
CA ILE A 133 -17.19 -5.63 -9.26
C ILE A 133 -16.02 -5.05 -8.47
N GLN A 134 -15.79 -3.76 -8.66
CA GLN A 134 -14.68 -3.01 -8.05
C GLN A 134 -15.26 -2.03 -7.02
N ILE A 135 -14.97 -2.25 -5.74
CA ILE A 135 -15.57 -1.47 -4.64
C ILE A 135 -14.50 -0.55 -4.05
N ARG A 136 -14.85 0.73 -3.97
CA ARG A 136 -13.97 1.73 -3.38
C ARG A 136 -14.76 2.73 -2.52
N PRO A 137 -14.13 3.25 -1.45
CA PRO A 137 -14.71 4.38 -0.72
C PRO A 137 -14.73 5.64 -1.62
N ALA A 138 -15.85 6.36 -1.57
CA ALA A 138 -16.02 7.65 -2.22
C ALA A 138 -16.15 8.75 -1.17
N PHE A 139 -15.80 9.98 -1.53
CA PHE A 139 -15.82 11.17 -0.67
C PHE A 139 -15.04 10.93 0.64
N THR A 140 -15.68 11.16 1.78
CA THR A 140 -15.09 11.02 3.12
C THR A 140 -15.07 9.58 3.66
N GLY A 141 -15.35 8.56 2.80
CA GLY A 141 -15.32 7.16 3.18
C GLY A 141 -16.64 6.59 3.71
N ASN A 142 -17.70 7.39 3.76
CA ASN A 142 -19.03 6.96 4.21
C ASN A 142 -19.89 6.35 3.06
N ILE A 143 -19.43 6.48 1.83
CA ILE A 143 -20.11 5.94 0.64
C ILE A 143 -19.18 4.94 -0.02
N LEU A 144 -19.70 3.76 -0.36
CA LEU A 144 -19.00 2.76 -1.16
C LEU A 144 -19.53 2.84 -2.60
N ALA A 145 -18.63 3.07 -3.55
CA ALA A 145 -18.94 3.02 -4.96
C ALA A 145 -18.67 1.61 -5.50
N HIS A 146 -19.68 0.97 -6.05
CA HIS A 146 -19.60 -0.30 -6.78
C HIS A 146 -19.46 0.02 -8.26
N ILE A 147 -18.31 -0.28 -8.84
CA ILE A 147 -17.94 0.10 -10.19
C ILE A 147 -17.74 -1.16 -11.03
N LYS A 148 -18.25 -1.14 -12.26
CA LYS A 148 -18.07 -2.17 -13.26
C LYS A 148 -17.44 -1.57 -14.52
N THR A 149 -16.29 -2.07 -14.93
CA THR A 149 -15.63 -1.67 -16.17
C THR A 149 -16.14 -2.54 -17.31
N ARG A 150 -16.61 -1.92 -18.41
CA ARG A 150 -17.15 -2.64 -19.58
C ARG A 150 -16.06 -3.15 -20.53
N THR A 151 -14.91 -2.46 -20.54
CA THR A 151 -13.76 -2.80 -21.39
C THR A 151 -12.87 -3.85 -20.75
N ARG A 152 -12.04 -4.51 -21.57
CA ARG A 152 -11.01 -5.46 -21.11
C ARG A 152 -9.61 -4.94 -21.43
N PRO A 153 -8.62 -5.26 -20.59
CA PRO A 153 -8.77 -5.89 -19.28
C PRO A 153 -9.49 -4.96 -18.28
N GLN A 154 -10.15 -5.54 -17.27
CA GLN A 154 -10.69 -4.77 -16.14
C GLN A 154 -9.54 -4.46 -15.18
N MET A 155 -9.23 -3.18 -14.98
CA MET A 155 -8.06 -2.76 -14.22
C MET A 155 -8.43 -2.12 -12.89
N SER A 156 -7.66 -2.47 -11.85
CA SER A 156 -7.81 -1.89 -10.52
C SER A 156 -6.47 -1.56 -9.89
N THR A 157 -6.42 -0.46 -9.13
CA THR A 157 -5.42 -0.35 -8.06
C THR A 157 -6.08 -0.69 -6.73
N VAL A 158 -5.42 -1.50 -5.92
CA VAL A 158 -5.95 -2.02 -4.64
C VAL A 158 -5.20 -1.38 -3.49
N ARG A 159 -5.94 -0.90 -2.49
CA ARG A 159 -5.37 -0.31 -1.29
C ARG A 159 -4.56 -1.34 -0.52
N TYR A 160 -3.45 -0.91 0.05
CA TYR A 160 -2.59 -1.76 0.87
C TYR A 160 -3.26 -2.15 2.18
N ARG A 161 -3.01 -3.37 2.65
CA ARG A 161 -3.56 -3.97 3.88
C ARG A 161 -5.08 -4.11 3.88
N VAL A 162 -5.68 -4.37 2.72
CA VAL A 162 -7.12 -4.64 2.62
C VAL A 162 -7.43 -6.07 2.16
N MET A 163 -6.49 -6.71 1.44
CA MET A 163 -6.65 -8.07 0.98
C MET A 163 -5.78 -9.03 1.80
N LYS A 164 -6.18 -10.29 1.86
CA LYS A 164 -5.43 -11.30 2.59
C LYS A 164 -4.43 -12.00 1.67
N PRO A 165 -3.14 -12.03 2.00
CA PRO A 165 -2.18 -12.84 1.27
C PRO A 165 -2.44 -14.33 1.50
N LEU A 166 -2.12 -15.16 0.50
CA LEU A 166 -2.11 -16.61 0.67
C LEU A 166 -0.94 -17.03 1.56
N PRO A 167 -1.10 -18.15 2.31
CA PRO A 167 0.04 -18.80 2.96
C PRO A 167 1.12 -19.17 1.93
N HIS A 168 2.36 -19.22 2.39
CA HIS A 168 3.47 -19.65 1.58
C HIS A 168 3.44 -21.18 1.40
N ASP A 169 3.13 -21.66 0.19
CA ASP A 169 3.16 -23.07 -0.17
C ASP A 169 4.42 -23.41 -0.98
N ARG A 170 5.41 -24.00 -0.33
CA ARG A 170 6.68 -24.39 -0.94
C ARG A 170 6.55 -25.53 -1.97
N ASN A 171 5.44 -26.26 -1.95
CA ASN A 171 5.19 -27.37 -2.88
C ASN A 171 4.52 -26.91 -4.18
N ARG A 172 4.00 -25.69 -4.20
CA ARG A 172 3.34 -25.15 -5.40
C ARG A 172 4.34 -25.07 -6.56
N ARG A 173 3.88 -25.50 -7.72
CA ARG A 173 4.64 -25.43 -8.97
C ARG A 173 4.03 -24.38 -9.88
N GLY A 174 4.87 -23.66 -10.58
CA GLY A 174 4.49 -22.65 -11.57
C GLY A 174 5.59 -22.52 -12.62
N LYS A 175 5.35 -21.69 -13.62
CA LYS A 175 6.29 -21.47 -14.72
C LYS A 175 6.87 -20.07 -14.64
N VAL A 176 8.19 -19.93 -14.78
CA VAL A 176 8.87 -18.64 -15.00
C VAL A 176 9.13 -18.50 -16.50
N VAL A 177 8.65 -17.42 -17.07
CA VAL A 177 8.82 -17.10 -18.50
C VAL A 177 9.68 -15.85 -18.60
N PRO A 178 10.93 -15.97 -19.03
CA PRO A 178 11.78 -14.81 -19.32
C PRO A 178 11.18 -14.00 -20.47
N MET A 179 11.12 -12.69 -20.28
CA MET A 179 10.60 -11.74 -21.27
C MET A 179 11.69 -10.75 -21.69
N GLU A 180 11.74 -10.46 -22.97
CA GLU A 180 12.63 -9.41 -23.47
C GLU A 180 12.02 -8.03 -23.20
N ALA A 181 12.78 -7.20 -22.48
CA ALA A 181 12.36 -5.85 -22.17
C ALA A 181 12.39 -4.95 -23.42
N VAL A 182 11.34 -4.17 -23.59
CA VAL A 182 11.30 -3.14 -24.63
C VAL A 182 12.29 -2.05 -24.26
N SER A 183 13.21 -1.78 -25.16
CA SER A 183 14.13 -0.65 -25.03
C SER A 183 13.40 0.63 -25.46
N CYS A 184 12.90 1.38 -24.48
CA CYS A 184 12.35 2.71 -24.69
C CYS A 184 13.24 3.70 -23.91
N PRO A 185 13.88 4.65 -24.59
CA PRO A 185 14.65 5.65 -23.85
C PRO A 185 13.71 6.43 -22.93
N PRO A 186 14.00 6.50 -21.62
CA PRO A 186 13.17 7.22 -20.70
C PRO A 186 13.15 8.72 -21.06
N PRO A 187 12.00 9.39 -20.96
CA PRO A 187 11.88 10.82 -21.22
C PRO A 187 12.61 11.68 -20.19
N SER A 188 13.06 11.07 -19.09
CA SER A 188 13.76 11.70 -17.99
C SER A 188 15.07 10.97 -17.68
N ARG A 189 16.05 11.70 -17.18
CA ARG A 189 17.32 11.14 -16.70
C ARG A 189 17.33 11.20 -15.17
N LEU A 190 17.61 10.07 -14.53
CA LEU A 190 17.90 10.03 -13.09
C LEU A 190 19.22 10.78 -12.86
N ILE A 191 19.17 11.87 -12.08
CA ILE A 191 20.36 12.67 -11.74
C ILE A 191 20.95 12.18 -10.42
N ARG A 192 20.09 11.91 -9.41
CA ARG A 192 20.49 11.50 -8.07
C ARG A 192 19.37 10.70 -7.44
N GLU A 193 19.72 9.65 -6.73
CA GLU A 193 18.85 8.92 -5.81
C GLU A 193 19.29 9.21 -4.39
N GLU A 194 18.40 9.74 -3.59
CA GLU A 194 18.62 9.93 -2.16
C GLU A 194 17.86 8.85 -1.40
N VAL A 195 18.60 8.02 -0.69
CA VAL A 195 18.01 7.06 0.24
C VAL A 195 17.72 7.82 1.52
N GLY A 196 16.46 8.23 1.71
CA GLY A 196 15.97 8.78 2.97
C GLY A 196 15.96 7.71 4.09
N GLU A 197 15.71 8.13 5.32
CA GLU A 197 15.42 7.17 6.38
C GLU A 197 14.26 6.28 5.96
N ASN A 198 14.44 4.95 6.06
CA ASN A 198 13.47 3.94 5.64
C ASN A 198 12.26 3.88 6.59
N ILE A 199 11.56 4.99 6.79
CA ILE A 199 10.34 5.03 7.58
C ILE A 199 9.18 4.74 6.65
N SER A 200 8.79 3.48 6.61
CA SER A 200 7.58 3.08 5.88
C SER A 200 6.40 3.04 6.84
N LEU A 201 5.73 4.16 7.04
CA LEU A 201 4.50 4.21 7.84
C LEU A 201 3.46 3.17 7.40
N PRO A 202 3.22 2.95 6.09
CA PRO A 202 2.27 1.92 5.66
C PRO A 202 2.62 0.51 6.10
N ASP A 203 3.91 0.21 6.34
CA ASP A 203 4.37 -1.11 6.74
C ASP A 203 4.49 -1.30 8.26
N ALA A 204 4.44 -0.21 9.01
CA ALA A 204 4.60 -0.27 10.46
C ALA A 204 3.46 -1.04 11.14
N GLU A 205 3.81 -1.90 12.09
CA GLU A 205 2.83 -2.60 12.93
C GLU A 205 2.33 -1.73 14.08
N VAL A 206 3.17 -0.80 14.52
CA VAL A 206 2.85 0.16 15.58
C VAL A 206 3.19 1.57 15.11
N ILE A 207 2.28 2.52 15.30
CA ILE A 207 2.49 3.93 14.98
C ILE A 207 2.11 4.78 16.18
N VAL A 208 3.04 5.62 16.63
CA VAL A 208 2.80 6.67 17.63
C VAL A 208 2.78 8.00 16.90
N SER A 209 1.61 8.65 16.85
CA SER A 209 1.39 9.82 16.00
C SER A 209 1.13 11.09 16.81
N GLY A 210 1.84 12.17 16.47
CA GLY A 210 1.70 13.46 17.10
C GLY A 210 0.78 14.42 16.35
N GLY A 211 0.00 15.19 17.10
CA GLY A 211 -0.87 16.24 16.58
C GLY A 211 -0.61 17.62 17.19
N LYS A 212 -1.51 18.58 16.95
CA LYS A 212 -1.41 19.97 17.43
C LYS A 212 -1.39 20.12 18.97
N GLY A 213 -1.59 19.03 19.72
CA GLY A 213 -1.36 19.02 21.16
C GLY A 213 0.12 19.11 21.55
N LEU A 214 1.04 18.82 20.64
CA LEU A 214 2.47 19.08 20.82
C LEU A 214 2.74 20.59 20.80
N LYS A 215 3.65 21.06 21.66
CA LYS A 215 3.98 22.49 21.83
C LYS A 215 5.21 22.92 21.01
N ASN A 216 6.13 21.99 20.77
CA ASN A 216 7.42 22.25 20.10
C ASN A 216 7.83 21.09 19.18
N PRO A 217 8.67 21.34 18.15
CA PRO A 217 9.22 20.26 17.31
C PRO A 217 10.01 19.23 18.10
N GLY A 218 10.71 19.64 19.16
CA GLY A 218 11.50 18.75 20.02
C GLY A 218 10.67 17.70 20.78
N ASP A 219 9.37 17.93 20.95
CA ASP A 219 8.48 17.01 21.66
C ASP A 219 8.27 15.68 20.91
N PHE A 220 8.61 15.62 19.62
CA PHE A 220 8.66 14.37 18.89
C PHE A 220 9.67 13.37 19.45
N ALA A 221 10.69 13.80 20.20
CA ALA A 221 11.62 12.91 20.87
C ALA A 221 10.92 11.99 21.88
N MET A 222 9.96 12.52 22.65
CA MET A 222 9.14 11.73 23.57
C MET A 222 8.28 10.70 22.86
N LEU A 223 7.68 11.07 21.71
CA LEU A 223 6.88 10.13 20.92
C LEU A 223 7.75 9.07 20.23
N LYS A 224 8.97 9.44 19.83
CA LYS A 224 9.96 8.51 19.29
C LYS A 224 10.36 7.47 20.32
N GLU A 225 10.64 7.87 21.53
CA GLU A 225 10.95 6.96 22.64
C GLU A 225 9.81 5.98 22.93
N LEU A 226 8.56 6.47 22.95
CA LEU A 226 7.39 5.59 23.12
C LEU A 226 7.25 4.63 21.92
N ALA A 227 7.46 5.10 20.71
CA ALA A 227 7.39 4.27 19.50
C ALA A 227 8.46 3.17 19.53
N GLU A 228 9.70 3.50 19.87
CA GLU A 228 10.81 2.55 19.99
C GLU A 228 10.52 1.45 21.03
N LEU A 229 10.02 1.81 22.21
CA LEU A 229 9.63 0.85 23.25
C LEU A 229 8.51 -0.10 22.80
N LEU A 230 7.63 0.36 21.92
CA LEU A 230 6.55 -0.44 21.33
C LEU A 230 6.95 -1.17 20.04
N GLY A 231 8.19 -1.03 19.59
CA GLY A 231 8.65 -1.60 18.32
C GLY A 231 8.03 -0.96 17.08
N GLY A 232 7.69 0.33 17.18
CA GLY A 232 6.97 1.06 16.15
C GLY A 232 7.72 2.26 15.60
N VAL A 233 7.00 3.09 14.85
CA VAL A 233 7.51 4.30 14.21
C VAL A 233 6.65 5.52 14.55
N VAL A 234 7.24 6.71 14.34
CA VAL A 234 6.54 7.98 14.59
C VAL A 234 5.76 8.43 13.36
N GLY A 235 4.49 8.76 13.57
CA GLY A 235 3.63 9.44 12.61
C GLY A 235 3.30 10.87 13.03
N SER A 236 2.65 11.60 12.14
CA SER A 236 2.25 12.99 12.41
C SER A 236 0.95 13.35 11.70
N SER A 237 0.22 14.28 12.25
CA SER A 237 -0.87 14.95 11.55
C SER A 237 -0.33 16.03 10.59
N ARG A 238 -1.03 16.27 9.48
CA ARG A 238 -0.63 17.24 8.44
C ARG A 238 -0.21 18.61 8.96
N PRO A 239 -0.89 19.25 9.94
CA PRO A 239 -0.51 20.59 10.39
C PRO A 239 0.92 20.72 10.90
N LEU A 240 1.50 19.68 11.50
CA LEU A 240 2.87 19.71 11.99
C LEU A 240 3.87 19.50 10.86
N VAL A 241 3.50 18.77 9.84
CA VAL A 241 4.29 18.64 8.60
C VAL A 241 4.30 19.95 7.83
N ASP A 242 3.13 20.61 7.68
CA ASP A 242 3.01 21.92 7.03
C ASP A 242 3.81 23.01 7.76
N GLN A 243 4.03 22.87 9.08
CA GLN A 243 4.88 23.74 9.90
C GLN A 243 6.37 23.37 9.84
N GLY A 244 6.75 22.32 9.14
CA GLY A 244 8.13 21.85 9.04
C GLY A 244 8.70 21.21 10.31
N TRP A 245 7.85 20.76 11.25
CA TRP A 245 8.28 20.12 12.49
C TRP A 245 8.79 18.69 12.27
N ILE A 246 8.26 18.02 11.25
CA ILE A 246 8.63 16.66 10.85
C ILE A 246 8.43 16.50 9.35
N GLY A 247 9.13 15.56 8.72
CA GLY A 247 9.07 15.35 7.28
C GLY A 247 7.73 14.80 6.79
N LYS A 248 7.45 14.97 5.50
CA LYS A 248 6.19 14.56 4.86
C LYS A 248 5.98 13.05 4.87
N GLU A 249 7.06 12.26 4.92
CA GLU A 249 7.06 10.80 5.04
C GLU A 249 6.34 10.30 6.29
N HIS A 250 6.31 11.12 7.36
CA HIS A 250 5.59 10.85 8.61
C HIS A 250 4.10 11.22 8.58
N GLN A 251 3.63 11.89 7.51
CA GLN A 251 2.26 12.37 7.48
C GLN A 251 1.25 11.23 7.35
N VAL A 252 0.34 11.13 8.32
CA VAL A 252 -0.83 10.23 8.30
C VAL A 252 -2.09 11.02 7.92
N GLY A 253 -2.86 10.50 6.97
CA GLY A 253 -4.12 11.10 6.55
C GLY A 253 -4.43 10.91 5.08
N PHE A 254 -5.54 11.46 4.63
CA PHE A 254 -6.02 11.37 3.25
C PHE A 254 -5.00 11.86 2.20
N SER A 255 -4.29 12.95 2.51
CA SER A 255 -3.26 13.53 1.62
C SER A 255 -1.84 13.07 1.94
N GLY A 256 -1.68 12.17 2.90
CA GLY A 256 -0.41 11.56 3.30
C GLY A 256 -0.46 10.04 3.16
N ASN A 257 0.15 9.36 4.13
CA ASN A 257 0.12 7.91 4.20
C ASN A 257 -1.23 7.43 4.77
N THR A 258 -1.83 6.46 4.10
CA THR A 258 -2.91 5.65 4.68
C THR A 258 -2.28 4.44 5.34
N VAL A 259 -2.57 4.25 6.63
CA VAL A 259 -1.93 3.23 7.47
C VAL A 259 -2.96 2.30 8.10
N ARG A 260 -2.55 1.07 8.40
CA ARG A 260 -3.34 0.05 9.10
C ARG A 260 -2.45 -0.75 10.04
N PRO A 261 -1.88 -0.10 11.07
CA PRO A 261 -1.07 -0.79 12.07
C PRO A 261 -1.96 -1.67 12.96
N LYS A 262 -1.32 -2.60 13.68
CA LYS A 262 -1.95 -3.32 14.79
C LYS A 262 -2.28 -2.38 15.94
N LEU A 263 -1.42 -1.36 16.15
CA LEU A 263 -1.62 -0.35 17.18
C LEU A 263 -1.34 1.05 16.64
N TYR A 264 -2.30 1.94 16.79
CA TYR A 264 -2.17 3.37 16.49
C TYR A 264 -2.38 4.19 17.76
N VAL A 265 -1.36 4.90 18.21
CA VAL A 265 -1.42 5.80 19.38
C VAL A 265 -1.50 7.24 18.88
N ALA A 266 -2.63 7.89 19.10
CA ALA A 266 -2.89 9.27 18.69
C ALA A 266 -2.65 10.24 19.87
N CYS A 267 -1.53 10.96 19.87
CA CYS A 267 -1.13 11.89 20.92
C CYS A 267 -1.44 13.34 20.52
N GLY A 268 -2.41 13.98 21.20
CA GLY A 268 -2.79 15.36 20.93
C GLY A 268 -3.36 15.61 19.53
N ILE A 269 -4.01 14.59 18.94
CA ILE A 269 -4.68 14.64 17.64
C ILE A 269 -6.17 14.87 17.85
N SER A 270 -6.74 15.86 17.17
CA SER A 270 -8.17 16.19 17.30
C SER A 270 -9.10 15.18 16.59
N GLY A 271 -8.62 14.50 15.53
CA GLY A 271 -9.44 13.57 14.76
C GLY A 271 -10.25 14.23 13.65
N SER A 272 -9.63 15.13 12.86
CA SER A 272 -10.26 15.66 11.64
C SER A 272 -10.59 14.53 10.65
N PRO A 273 -11.65 14.65 9.82
CA PRO A 273 -12.04 13.63 8.86
C PRO A 273 -10.90 13.18 7.94
N GLN A 274 -10.03 14.14 7.56
CA GLN A 274 -8.88 13.87 6.68
C GLN A 274 -7.82 13.01 7.38
N HIS A 275 -7.59 13.20 8.68
CA HIS A 275 -6.67 12.38 9.46
C HIS A 275 -7.27 10.98 9.68
N LEU A 276 -8.55 10.93 10.09
CA LEU A 276 -9.26 9.67 10.33
C LEU A 276 -9.31 8.78 9.09
N ALA A 277 -9.46 9.37 7.90
CA ALA A 277 -9.43 8.63 6.63
C ALA A 277 -8.11 7.88 6.40
N GLY A 278 -7.00 8.35 7.00
CA GLY A 278 -5.70 7.70 6.90
C GLY A 278 -5.40 6.64 7.95
N MET A 279 -6.14 6.56 9.07
CA MET A 279 -5.77 5.66 10.17
C MET A 279 -6.92 4.83 10.76
N ARG A 280 -8.16 5.10 10.38
CA ARG A 280 -9.35 4.43 10.93
C ARG A 280 -9.36 2.91 10.73
N GLY A 281 -8.56 2.39 9.80
CA GLY A 281 -8.42 0.95 9.56
C GLY A 281 -7.41 0.25 10.49
N SER A 282 -6.85 0.93 11.49
CA SER A 282 -5.98 0.32 12.50
C SER A 282 -6.75 -0.72 13.33
N GLU A 283 -6.08 -1.78 13.78
CA GLU A 283 -6.72 -2.84 14.57
C GLU A 283 -7.07 -2.35 15.98
N THR A 284 -6.18 -1.56 16.59
CA THR A 284 -6.39 -0.93 17.89
C THR A 284 -5.97 0.54 17.82
N ILE A 285 -6.84 1.42 18.29
CA ILE A 285 -6.60 2.87 18.34
C ILE A 285 -6.64 3.33 19.80
N ILE A 286 -5.52 3.90 20.26
CA ILE A 286 -5.43 4.57 21.56
C ILE A 286 -5.38 6.07 21.30
N ALA A 287 -6.26 6.85 21.93
CA ALA A 287 -6.27 8.30 21.82
C ALA A 287 -5.93 8.96 23.17
N ILE A 288 -4.99 9.89 23.14
CA ILE A 288 -4.59 10.74 24.29
C ILE A 288 -4.86 12.18 23.90
N ASN A 289 -5.81 12.84 24.56
CA ASN A 289 -6.16 14.22 24.26
C ASN A 289 -6.67 14.94 25.53
N ALA A 290 -6.30 16.19 25.71
CA ALA A 290 -6.79 16.99 26.83
C ALA A 290 -8.25 17.44 26.67
N ASP A 291 -8.75 17.52 25.41
CA ASP A 291 -10.14 17.86 25.10
C ASP A 291 -11.01 16.58 25.10
N PRO A 292 -11.91 16.39 26.07
CA PRO A 292 -12.79 15.23 26.12
C PRO A 292 -13.79 15.15 24.97
N SER A 293 -14.03 16.27 24.27
CA SER A 293 -14.93 16.36 23.12
C SER A 293 -14.25 16.07 21.78
N ALA A 294 -12.94 15.85 21.77
CA ALA A 294 -12.17 15.62 20.55
C ALA A 294 -12.73 14.48 19.71
N PRO A 295 -13.02 14.69 18.42
CA PRO A 295 -13.61 13.68 17.54
C PRO A 295 -12.81 12.36 17.44
N ILE A 296 -11.52 12.38 17.77
CA ILE A 296 -10.66 11.18 17.77
C ILE A 296 -11.21 10.09 18.71
N PHE A 297 -11.83 10.47 19.82
CA PHE A 297 -12.41 9.53 20.78
C PHE A 297 -13.59 8.73 20.21
N ARG A 298 -14.23 9.19 19.14
CA ARG A 298 -15.33 8.44 18.47
C ARG A 298 -14.85 7.21 17.70
N VAL A 299 -13.56 7.14 17.43
CA VAL A 299 -12.95 6.03 16.67
C VAL A 299 -11.90 5.28 17.49
N ALA A 300 -11.57 5.77 18.68
CA ALA A 300 -10.62 5.14 19.58
C ALA A 300 -11.25 3.96 20.31
N ASP A 301 -10.52 2.85 20.40
CA ASP A 301 -10.86 1.71 21.25
C ASP A 301 -10.57 2.01 22.73
N TYR A 302 -9.51 2.81 22.97
CA TYR A 302 -9.12 3.30 24.29
C TYR A 302 -8.86 4.79 24.25
N GLY A 303 -9.54 5.53 25.14
CA GLY A 303 -9.40 6.99 25.25
C GLY A 303 -8.84 7.39 26.62
N ILE A 304 -7.80 8.21 26.63
CA ILE A 304 -7.25 8.83 27.84
C ILE A 304 -7.45 10.34 27.73
N VAL A 305 -8.34 10.88 28.56
CA VAL A 305 -8.54 12.33 28.66
C VAL A 305 -7.51 12.86 29.65
N GLY A 306 -6.51 13.60 29.15
CA GLY A 306 -5.42 14.11 29.96
C GLY A 306 -4.34 14.84 29.15
N ASP A 307 -3.42 15.49 29.83
CA ASP A 307 -2.25 16.13 29.21
C ASP A 307 -1.30 15.03 28.71
N LEU A 308 -0.98 15.07 27.42
CA LEU A 308 -0.05 14.13 26.79
C LEU A 308 1.35 14.19 27.43
N TYR A 309 1.74 15.34 28.00
CA TYR A 309 3.02 15.51 28.70
C TYR A 309 3.08 14.84 30.09
N GLU A 310 1.95 14.41 30.62
CA GLU A 310 1.85 13.57 31.83
C GLU A 310 1.66 12.11 31.45
N VAL A 311 0.75 11.85 30.51
CA VAL A 311 0.34 10.49 30.12
C VAL A 311 1.45 9.74 29.39
N VAL A 312 2.09 10.37 28.39
CA VAL A 312 3.12 9.69 27.57
C VAL A 312 4.37 9.32 28.39
N PRO A 313 4.93 10.21 29.25
CA PRO A 313 6.04 9.84 30.15
C PRO A 313 5.67 8.73 31.14
N ALA A 314 4.44 8.73 31.65
CA ALA A 314 3.97 7.66 32.54
C ALA A 314 3.93 6.30 31.80
N LEU A 315 3.42 6.27 30.55
CA LEU A 315 3.43 5.07 29.70
C LEU A 315 4.87 4.57 29.43
N ILE A 316 5.78 5.48 29.09
CA ILE A 316 7.20 5.16 28.87
C ILE A 316 7.79 4.53 30.13
N THR A 317 7.51 5.12 31.31
CA THR A 317 8.01 4.61 32.59
C THR A 317 7.50 3.20 32.89
N GLU A 318 6.22 2.93 32.64
CA GLU A 318 5.65 1.60 32.85
C GLU A 318 6.17 0.56 31.86
N LEU A 319 6.36 0.94 30.59
CA LEU A 319 6.90 0.04 29.57
C LEU A 319 8.36 -0.36 29.85
N LYS A 320 9.16 0.56 30.41
CA LYS A 320 10.56 0.26 30.81
C LYS A 320 10.71 -0.69 31.99
N LYS A 321 9.66 -0.94 32.75
CA LYS A 321 9.65 -1.89 33.89
C LYS A 321 9.44 -3.35 33.43
N ARG A 322 9.02 -3.54 32.18
CA ARG A 322 8.79 -4.87 31.59
C ARG A 322 10.01 -5.37 30.85
#